data_8b8949d92dc69e08b088eaa60e15a189
#
_entry.id   8b8949d92dc69e08b088eaa60e15a189
#
_cell.length_a   1.000
_cell.length_b   1.000
_cell.length_c   1.000
_cell.angle_alpha   90.00
_cell.angle_beta   90.00
_cell.angle_gamma   90.00
#
_symmetry.space_group_name_H-M   'P 1'
#
loop_
_entity.id
_entity.type
_entity.pdbx_description
1 polymer ?
#
loop_
_entity_poly.entity_id
_entity_poly.type
_entity_poly.pdbx_seq_one_letter_code
_entity_poly.pdbx_strand_id
1 'polypeptide(L)'
;SCDVSFISLTKILLPARNLLKDAGEMVCLIKPQFEAGREKVGKKGVVRDKEVHREVICKVMDFADGIGFQIPDLSFSPIRGPEGNIEYLLYLKKDAGRTAKLSELTELEAKERLLALQDKGEGISTDAGMERLIENVVESAQRL
;
A
#
# COMPACT_ATOMS: atom_id res chain seq x y z
N SER A 1 -4.04 -13.11 4.00
CA SER A 1 -4.57 -12.09 3.08
C SER A 1 -5.30 -11.02 3.87
N CYS A 2 -5.37 -9.82 3.32
CA CYS A 2 -6.05 -8.70 3.94
C CYS A 2 -6.92 -8.01 2.90
N ASP A 3 -8.25 -8.09 3.11
CA ASP A 3 -9.23 -7.43 2.27
C ASP A 3 -10.21 -6.69 3.19
N VAL A 4 -10.04 -5.37 3.29
CA VAL A 4 -10.88 -4.50 4.11
C VAL A 4 -11.50 -3.40 3.24
N SER A 5 -12.72 -3.01 3.59
CA SER A 5 -13.46 -1.97 2.88
C SER A 5 -13.70 -0.77 3.78
N PHE A 6 -13.71 0.44 3.19
CA PHE A 6 -14.00 1.71 3.85
C PHE A 6 -12.93 2.17 4.84
N ILE A 7 -11.81 1.44 4.96
CA ILE A 7 -10.72 1.78 5.88
C ILE A 7 -9.40 1.74 5.11
N SER A 8 -8.55 2.74 5.32
CA SER A 8 -7.21 2.74 4.73
C SER A 8 -6.36 1.62 5.32
N LEU A 9 -5.57 0.97 4.46
CA LEU A 9 -4.59 -0.04 4.89
C LEU A 9 -3.57 0.54 5.88
N THR A 10 -3.33 1.84 5.87
CA THR A 10 -2.43 2.48 6.83
C THR A 10 -2.93 2.35 8.27
N LYS A 11 -4.22 2.06 8.48
CA LYS A 11 -4.77 1.80 9.82
C LYS A 11 -4.72 0.34 10.21
N ILE A 12 -4.59 -0.57 9.25
CA ILE A 12 -4.68 -2.02 9.46
C ILE A 12 -3.30 -2.68 9.51
N LEU A 13 -2.34 -2.17 8.75
CA LEU A 13 -1.06 -2.84 8.57
C LEU A 13 -0.24 -2.97 9.84
N LEU A 14 -0.27 -1.97 10.73
CA LEU A 14 0.49 -2.06 11.99
C LEU A 14 -0.05 -3.15 12.91
N PRO A 15 -1.37 -3.21 13.22
CA PRO A 15 -1.92 -4.33 13.97
C PRO A 15 -1.66 -5.68 13.31
N ALA A 16 -1.80 -5.78 11.99
CA ALA A 16 -1.53 -7.00 11.25
C ALA A 16 -0.08 -7.44 11.39
N ARG A 17 0.87 -6.49 11.27
CA ARG A 17 2.29 -6.76 11.50
C ARG A 17 2.54 -7.39 12.86
N ASN A 18 1.90 -6.85 13.89
CA ASN A 18 2.11 -7.31 15.27
C ASN A 18 1.55 -8.71 15.51
N LEU A 19 0.58 -9.15 14.70
CA LEU A 19 0.00 -10.48 14.79
C LEU A 19 0.75 -11.53 13.95
N LEU A 20 1.54 -11.09 12.97
CA LEU A 20 2.30 -12.00 12.11
C LEU A 20 3.49 -12.59 12.85
N LYS A 21 3.81 -13.86 12.53
CA LYS A 21 5.05 -14.48 12.96
C LYS A 21 6.24 -13.84 12.24
N ASP A 22 7.42 -13.97 12.79
CA ASP A 22 8.65 -13.54 12.14
C ASP A 22 8.78 -14.24 10.77
N ALA A 23 9.17 -13.48 9.76
CA ALA A 23 9.20 -13.91 8.36
C ALA A 23 7.82 -14.30 7.81
N GLY A 24 6.73 -13.97 8.50
CA GLY A 24 5.37 -14.19 8.00
C GLY A 24 5.09 -13.33 6.78
N GLU A 25 4.23 -13.83 5.91
CA GLU A 25 3.87 -13.18 4.66
C GLU A 25 2.38 -12.84 4.64
N MET A 26 2.02 -11.77 3.94
CA MET A 26 0.63 -11.41 3.72
C MET A 26 0.44 -10.77 2.35
N VAL A 27 -0.78 -10.84 1.84
CA VAL A 27 -1.19 -10.15 0.63
C VAL A 27 -2.30 -9.18 1.01
N CYS A 28 -2.15 -7.93 0.61
CA CYS A 28 -3.15 -6.89 0.85
C CYS A 28 -3.76 -6.42 -0.46
N LEU A 29 -5.07 -6.16 -0.44
CA LEU A 29 -5.74 -5.49 -1.55
C LEU A 29 -5.70 -3.98 -1.33
N ILE A 30 -5.06 -3.28 -2.25
CA ILE A 30 -5.09 -1.82 -2.29
C ILE A 30 -6.30 -1.41 -3.12
N LYS A 31 -7.22 -0.70 -2.50
CA LYS A 31 -8.45 -0.22 -3.12
C LYS A 31 -8.37 1.30 -3.24
N PRO A 32 -8.02 1.84 -4.42
CA PRO A 32 -7.83 3.28 -4.57
C PRO A 32 -9.03 4.11 -4.09
N GLN A 33 -10.24 3.59 -4.25
CA GLN A 33 -11.46 4.26 -3.81
C GLN A 33 -11.54 4.49 -2.30
N PHE A 34 -10.79 3.71 -1.51
CA PHE A 34 -10.74 3.83 -0.05
C PHE A 34 -9.43 4.45 0.46
N GLU A 35 -8.43 4.56 -0.41
CA GLU A 35 -7.13 5.13 -0.06
C GLU A 35 -6.98 6.59 -0.51
N ALA A 36 -7.66 6.97 -1.59
CA ALA A 36 -7.67 8.34 -2.08
C ALA A 36 -8.63 9.20 -1.26
N GLY A 37 -8.36 10.49 -1.16
CA GLY A 37 -9.30 11.45 -0.57
C GLY A 37 -10.58 11.52 -1.40
N ARG A 38 -11.69 11.93 -0.76
CA ARG A 38 -13.01 12.02 -1.42
C ARG A 38 -12.99 12.87 -2.69
N GLU A 39 -12.18 13.91 -2.71
CA GLU A 39 -12.03 14.82 -3.85
C GLU A 39 -11.44 14.13 -5.08
N LYS A 40 -10.79 13.00 -4.91
CA LYS A 40 -10.18 12.24 -6.01
C LYS A 40 -11.02 11.05 -6.46
N VAL A 41 -12.15 10.82 -5.81
CA VAL A 41 -13.06 9.74 -6.15
C VAL A 41 -14.17 10.31 -7.04
N GLY A 42 -14.36 9.71 -8.21
CA GLY A 42 -15.35 10.13 -9.17
C GLY A 42 -16.76 9.70 -8.80
N LYS A 43 -17.69 9.92 -9.73
CA LYS A 43 -19.08 9.47 -9.61
C LYS A 43 -19.13 7.96 -9.40
N LYS A 44 -20.08 7.48 -8.61
CA LYS A 44 -20.27 6.06 -8.28
C LYS A 44 -19.13 5.45 -7.47
N GLY A 45 -18.27 6.28 -6.87
CA GLY A 45 -17.17 5.78 -6.04
C GLY A 45 -16.03 5.13 -6.84
N VAL A 46 -15.79 5.60 -8.06
CA VAL A 46 -14.74 5.04 -8.92
C VAL A 46 -13.57 6.01 -9.04
N VAL A 47 -12.36 5.49 -8.87
CA VAL A 47 -11.11 6.21 -9.11
C VAL A 47 -10.54 5.76 -10.45
N ARG A 48 -10.47 6.67 -11.42
CA ARG A 48 -10.04 6.36 -12.79
C ARG A 48 -8.66 6.90 -13.14
N ASP A 49 -8.20 7.93 -12.44
CA ASP A 49 -6.94 8.59 -12.73
C ASP A 49 -5.74 7.72 -12.33
N LYS A 50 -4.91 7.38 -13.31
CA LYS A 50 -3.70 6.58 -13.10
C LYS A 50 -2.74 7.20 -12.09
N GLU A 51 -2.64 8.52 -12.06
CA GLU A 51 -1.79 9.22 -11.11
C GLU A 51 -2.27 9.03 -9.68
N VAL A 52 -3.60 9.01 -9.48
CA VAL A 52 -4.18 8.72 -8.17
C VAL A 52 -3.88 7.27 -7.77
N HIS A 53 -3.95 6.33 -8.70
CA HIS A 53 -3.57 4.94 -8.45
C HIS A 53 -2.10 4.84 -7.99
N ARG A 54 -1.19 5.54 -8.67
CA ARG A 54 0.22 5.57 -8.28
C ARG A 54 0.41 6.15 -6.89
N GLU A 55 -0.23 7.28 -6.61
CA GLU A 55 -0.14 7.94 -5.31
C GLU A 55 -0.56 7.02 -4.17
N VAL A 56 -1.68 6.31 -4.31
CA VAL A 56 -2.17 5.43 -3.25
C VAL A 56 -1.28 4.22 -3.08
N ILE A 57 -0.76 3.65 -4.17
CA ILE A 57 0.20 2.53 -4.10
C ILE A 57 1.47 2.98 -3.38
N CYS A 58 2.02 4.13 -3.75
CA CYS A 58 3.22 4.68 -3.11
C CYS A 58 3.00 4.92 -1.62
N LYS A 59 1.87 5.50 -1.25
CA LYS A 59 1.54 5.75 0.16
C LYS A 59 1.50 4.47 0.98
N VAL A 60 0.77 3.47 0.51
CA VAL A 60 0.62 2.19 1.22
C VAL A 60 1.96 1.45 1.30
N MET A 61 2.70 1.44 0.19
CA MET A 61 4.01 0.79 0.10
C MET A 61 5.03 1.43 1.04
N ASP A 62 5.12 2.74 1.05
CA ASP A 62 6.05 3.48 1.92
C ASP A 62 5.68 3.30 3.39
N PHE A 63 4.38 3.26 3.71
CA PHE A 63 3.93 2.97 5.07
C PHE A 63 4.34 1.57 5.49
N ALA A 64 4.10 0.56 4.65
CA ALA A 64 4.46 -0.82 4.95
C ALA A 64 5.97 -0.98 5.16
N ASP A 65 6.78 -0.39 4.29
CA ASP A 65 8.23 -0.39 4.44
C ASP A 65 8.66 0.29 5.73
N GLY A 66 8.06 1.43 6.05
CA GLY A 66 8.37 2.21 7.25
C GLY A 66 8.09 1.49 8.55
N ILE A 67 7.19 0.52 8.58
CA ILE A 67 6.88 -0.27 9.78
C ILE A 67 7.54 -1.66 9.78
N GLY A 68 8.44 -1.93 8.84
CA GLY A 68 9.29 -3.11 8.86
C GLY A 68 8.89 -4.25 7.94
N PHE A 69 8.04 -4.00 6.94
CA PHE A 69 7.77 -4.99 5.91
C PHE A 69 8.77 -4.89 4.75
N GLN A 70 9.13 -6.04 4.20
CA GLN A 70 9.72 -6.13 2.87
C GLN A 70 8.57 -6.21 1.85
N ILE A 71 8.84 -5.75 0.63
CA ILE A 71 7.85 -5.74 -0.44
C ILE A 71 8.37 -6.59 -1.59
N PRO A 72 8.09 -7.91 -1.58
CA PRO A 72 8.58 -8.81 -2.62
C PRO A 72 7.97 -8.56 -3.98
N ASP A 73 6.71 -8.10 -4.03
CA ASP A 73 6.04 -7.92 -5.31
C ASP A 73 4.80 -7.03 -5.20
N LEU A 74 4.35 -6.56 -6.35
CA LEU A 74 3.11 -5.81 -6.53
C LEU A 74 2.46 -6.32 -7.82
N SER A 75 1.15 -6.52 -7.79
CA SER A 75 0.39 -6.92 -8.97
C SER A 75 -0.98 -6.25 -8.95
N PHE A 76 -1.86 -6.62 -9.86
CA PHE A 76 -3.24 -6.13 -9.86
C PHE A 76 -4.20 -7.31 -9.89
N SER A 77 -5.39 -7.11 -9.34
CA SER A 77 -6.44 -8.12 -9.39
C SER A 77 -6.93 -8.28 -10.82
N PRO A 78 -7.06 -9.51 -11.33
CA PRO A 78 -7.60 -9.73 -12.68
C PRO A 78 -9.09 -9.44 -12.78
N ILE A 79 -9.75 -9.25 -11.64
CA ILE A 79 -11.18 -8.97 -11.55
C ILE A 79 -11.36 -7.56 -11.01
N ARG A 80 -12.17 -6.74 -11.69
CA ARG A 80 -12.50 -5.40 -11.18
C ARG A 80 -13.37 -5.52 -9.93
N GLY A 81 -13.14 -4.63 -8.97
CA GLY A 81 -13.94 -4.50 -7.77
C GLY A 81 -15.28 -3.80 -8.04
N PRO A 82 -16.00 -3.43 -6.98
CA PRO A 82 -17.30 -2.74 -7.08
C PRO A 82 -17.26 -1.52 -8.00
N GLU A 83 -18.29 -1.33 -8.79
CA GLU A 83 -18.46 -0.22 -9.74
C GLU A 83 -17.36 -0.15 -10.79
N GLY A 84 -16.58 -1.23 -10.96
CA GLY A 84 -15.51 -1.31 -11.93
C GLY A 84 -14.15 -0.76 -11.45
N ASN A 85 -13.98 -0.55 -10.15
CA ASN A 85 -12.70 -0.13 -9.61
C ASN A 85 -11.60 -1.17 -9.86
N ILE A 86 -10.41 -0.70 -10.20
CA ILE A 86 -9.21 -1.53 -10.29
C ILE A 86 -8.63 -1.66 -8.88
N GLU A 87 -8.26 -2.88 -8.49
CA GLU A 87 -7.65 -3.17 -7.20
C GLU A 87 -6.27 -3.77 -7.40
N TYR A 88 -5.35 -3.49 -6.48
CA TYR A 88 -3.97 -3.95 -6.56
C TYR A 88 -3.66 -4.93 -5.44
N LEU A 89 -2.73 -5.85 -5.72
CA LEU A 89 -2.26 -6.85 -4.77
C LEU A 89 -0.86 -6.46 -4.33
N LEU A 90 -0.69 -6.18 -3.05
CA LEU A 90 0.61 -5.86 -2.46
C LEU A 90 1.08 -7.05 -1.62
N TYR A 91 2.21 -7.61 -2.00
CA TYR A 91 2.82 -8.73 -1.28
C TYR A 91 3.79 -8.18 -0.25
N LEU A 92 3.62 -8.61 1.00
CA LEU A 92 4.40 -8.13 2.14
C LEU A 92 5.02 -9.30 2.89
N LYS A 93 6.25 -9.10 3.38
CA LYS A 93 6.93 -10.06 4.23
C LYS A 93 7.47 -9.33 5.46
N LYS A 94 7.15 -9.84 6.65
CA LYS A 94 7.63 -9.26 7.89
C LYS A 94 9.13 -9.48 8.01
N ASP A 95 9.88 -8.39 8.15
CA ASP A 95 11.32 -8.44 8.38
C ASP A 95 11.58 -8.45 9.89
N ALA A 96 11.95 -9.61 10.42
CA ALA A 96 12.12 -9.82 11.86
C ALA A 96 13.15 -8.86 12.47
N GLY A 97 14.25 -8.59 11.77
CA GLY A 97 15.29 -7.68 12.27
C GLY A 97 14.80 -6.24 12.37
N ARG A 98 14.06 -5.77 11.37
CA ARG A 98 13.50 -4.41 11.36
C ARG A 98 12.34 -4.27 12.33
N THR A 99 11.44 -5.24 12.39
CA THR A 99 10.27 -5.17 13.28
C THR A 99 10.66 -5.31 14.75
N ALA A 100 11.76 -6.01 15.09
CA ALA A 100 12.26 -6.07 16.44
C ALA A 100 12.66 -4.68 16.97
N LYS A 101 13.23 -3.83 16.09
CA LYS A 101 13.61 -2.45 16.44
C LYS A 101 12.40 -1.51 16.54
N LEU A 102 11.26 -1.91 15.99
CA LEU A 102 10.05 -1.11 15.90
C LEU A 102 8.89 -1.76 16.68
N SER A 103 9.19 -2.62 17.66
CA SER A 103 8.19 -3.40 18.39
C SER A 103 7.18 -2.55 19.15
N GLU A 104 7.56 -1.36 19.60
CA GLU A 104 6.71 -0.45 20.35
C GLU A 104 6.17 0.71 19.52
N LEU A 105 6.26 0.60 18.18
CA LEU A 105 5.79 1.65 17.29
C LEU A 105 4.28 1.84 17.42
N THR A 106 3.86 3.07 17.71
CA THR A 106 2.43 3.44 17.76
C THR A 106 1.92 3.82 16.38
N GLU A 107 0.58 3.82 16.21
CA GLU A 107 -0.05 4.26 14.97
C GLU A 107 0.36 5.70 14.60
N LEU A 108 0.39 6.60 15.59
CA LEU A 108 0.79 7.99 15.36
C LEU A 108 2.23 8.09 14.88
N GLU A 109 3.15 7.38 15.55
CA GLU A 109 4.56 7.36 15.15
C GLU A 109 4.75 6.77 13.75
N ALA A 110 3.99 5.73 13.40
CA ALA A 110 4.02 5.14 12.07
C ALA A 110 3.60 6.16 10.99
N LYS A 111 2.55 6.94 11.24
CA LYS A 111 2.11 8.01 10.33
C LYS A 111 3.14 9.13 10.22
N GLU A 112 3.75 9.51 11.31
CA GLU A 112 4.82 10.52 11.32
C GLU A 112 6.02 10.07 10.50
N ARG A 113 6.40 8.79 10.59
CA ARG A 113 7.48 8.22 9.77
C ARG A 113 7.13 8.27 8.29
N LEU A 114 5.89 7.93 7.93
CA LEU A 114 5.43 8.01 6.53
C LEU A 114 5.53 9.44 5.99
N LEU A 115 5.04 10.42 6.74
CA LEU A 115 5.09 11.83 6.33
C LEU A 115 6.53 12.30 6.17
N ALA A 116 7.41 11.93 7.08
CA ALA A 116 8.83 12.30 6.99
C ALA A 116 9.50 11.70 5.75
N LEU A 117 9.20 10.45 5.42
CA LEU A 117 9.73 9.79 4.23
C LEU A 117 9.22 10.47 2.95
N GLN A 118 7.94 10.82 2.91
CA GLN A 118 7.34 11.50 1.76
C GLN A 118 7.91 12.90 1.56
N ASP A 119 8.08 13.66 2.64
CA ASP A 119 8.65 15.02 2.58
C ASP A 119 10.08 15.02 2.07
N LYS A 120 10.86 13.99 2.40
CA LYS A 120 12.25 13.87 1.96
C LYS A 120 12.40 13.17 0.61
N GLY A 121 11.34 12.58 0.08
CA GLY A 121 11.41 11.76 -1.12
C GLY A 121 12.27 10.50 -0.95
N GLU A 122 12.33 9.94 0.26
CA GLU A 122 13.17 8.80 0.63
C GLU A 122 12.40 7.49 0.79
N GLY A 123 11.11 7.45 0.48
CA GLY A 123 10.32 6.23 0.56
C GLY A 123 10.81 5.18 -0.43
N ILE A 124 10.55 3.89 -0.12
CA ILE A 124 10.94 2.80 -1.02
C ILE A 124 10.29 2.92 -2.41
N SER A 125 9.14 3.59 -2.49
CA SER A 125 8.47 3.84 -3.76
C SER A 125 9.28 4.73 -4.72
N THR A 126 10.28 5.45 -4.22
CA THR A 126 11.16 6.29 -5.03
C THR A 126 12.38 5.54 -5.57
N ASP A 127 12.62 4.30 -5.14
CA ASP A 127 13.63 3.44 -5.72
C ASP A 127 13.32 3.20 -7.20
N ALA A 128 14.33 3.33 -8.09
CA ALA A 128 14.13 3.25 -9.54
C ALA A 128 13.47 1.94 -9.99
N GLY A 129 13.87 0.82 -9.41
CA GLY A 129 13.26 -0.48 -9.71
C GLY A 129 11.81 -0.57 -9.24
N MET A 130 11.51 -0.01 -8.08
CA MET A 130 10.17 0.02 -7.52
C MET A 130 9.25 0.96 -8.29
N GLU A 131 9.73 2.14 -8.67
CA GLU A 131 8.98 3.07 -9.52
C GLU A 131 8.58 2.40 -10.85
N ARG A 132 9.51 1.68 -11.45
CA ARG A 132 9.26 0.96 -12.71
C ARG A 132 8.20 -0.13 -12.52
N LEU A 133 8.30 -0.87 -11.43
CA LEU A 133 7.31 -1.91 -11.10
C LEU A 133 5.92 -1.29 -10.93
N ILE A 134 5.80 -0.22 -10.16
CA ILE A 134 4.54 0.48 -9.93
C ILE A 134 3.96 0.96 -11.26
N GLU A 135 4.76 1.62 -12.08
CA GLU A 135 4.32 2.14 -13.36
C GLU A 135 3.82 1.03 -14.29
N ASN A 136 4.58 -0.06 -14.40
CA ASN A 136 4.20 -1.19 -15.25
C ASN A 136 2.90 -1.84 -14.78
N VAL A 137 2.73 -2.01 -13.47
CA VAL A 137 1.53 -2.62 -12.90
C VAL A 137 0.31 -1.72 -13.13
N VAL A 138 0.44 -0.41 -12.88
CA VAL A 138 -0.66 0.54 -13.10
C VAL A 138 -1.07 0.59 -14.57
N GLU A 139 -0.10 0.64 -15.49
CA GLU A 139 -0.39 0.66 -16.93
C GLU A 139 -1.06 -0.65 -17.38
N SER A 140 -0.57 -1.79 -16.91
CA SER A 140 -1.15 -3.08 -17.27
C SER A 140 -2.58 -3.23 -16.73
N ALA A 141 -2.85 -2.74 -15.53
CA ALA A 141 -4.16 -2.81 -14.91
C ALA A 141 -5.22 -2.01 -15.68
N GLN A 142 -4.82 -0.92 -16.35
CA GLN A 142 -5.75 -0.12 -17.14
C GLN A 142 -6.35 -0.88 -18.35
N ARG A 143 -5.73 -1.99 -18.73
CA ARG A 143 -6.15 -2.81 -19.86
C ARG A 143 -7.17 -3.89 -19.49
N LEU A 144 -7.58 -3.96 -18.25
CA LEU A 144 -8.60 -4.91 -17.80
C LEU A 144 -9.96 -4.69 -18.51
#